data_5b6eab042a3fdd928b2a339bf8547408
#
_entry.id   5b6eab042a3fdd928b2a339bf8547408
#
_cell.length_a   1.000
_cell.length_b   1.000
_cell.length_c   1.000
_cell.angle_alpha   90.00
_cell.angle_beta   90.00
_cell.angle_gamma   90.00
#
_symmetry.space_group_name_H-M   'P 1'
#
loop_
_entity.id
_entity.type
_entity.pdbx_description
1 polymer ?
#
loop_
_entity_poly.entity_id
_entity_poly.type
_entity_poly.pdbx_seq_one_letter_code
_entity_poly.pdbx_strand_id
1 'polypeptide(L)'
;MFRIRKGLDLPISGVPEQHVTTGASIHHVAIVGDDYVGMRPAMLVQEGDRVIKGQALFEDKKNPGVMFTAPASGTVVAIHRGERRVLQSVVIQIEGDEKREFARFDAADLATLSHDAVQTQLLESGLWTALRTRPYSKTPVPGTVPAAIFVTAIDTNPLSADPQPLILAERKAFDAGLTVLTRLTPGKVHVCQASGGKLGGHPQGQVAFNEFAGPHPAGLVGTHIHFLEPVSLTKQVWHLNYQDVIAIGKLFTTGELCAERIIAIGGPQATQPRLVRTLLGADLTALLAGETKEGENRIISGSVLSGRHATGPMAWLGRFHLQVSVVLEGREKELFGW
;
A
#
# COMPACT_ATOMS: atom_id res chain seq x y z
N MET A 1 21.57 14.10 2.02
CA MET A 1 21.69 12.66 1.66
C MET A 1 22.13 11.86 2.88
N PHE A 2 21.39 10.78 3.19
CA PHE A 2 21.72 9.85 4.28
C PHE A 2 22.25 8.54 3.69
N ARG A 3 23.41 8.08 4.15
CA ARG A 3 24.01 6.84 3.66
C ARG A 3 23.99 5.77 4.74
N ILE A 4 23.21 4.72 4.53
CA ILE A 4 23.13 3.56 5.39
C ILE A 4 24.33 2.66 5.07
N ARG A 5 25.13 2.35 6.07
CA ARG A 5 26.34 1.53 5.92
C ARG A 5 26.16 0.09 6.39
N LYS A 6 25.25 -0.12 7.35
CA LYS A 6 24.93 -1.44 7.91
C LYS A 6 23.63 -1.94 7.31
N GLY A 7 23.67 -3.12 6.76
CA GLY A 7 22.52 -3.74 6.11
C GLY A 7 22.95 -4.87 5.20
N LEU A 8 22.03 -5.46 4.49
CA LEU A 8 22.25 -6.57 3.58
C LEU A 8 21.25 -6.49 2.41
N ASP A 9 21.78 -6.48 1.20
CA ASP A 9 20.98 -6.78 0.02
C ASP A 9 20.94 -8.28 -0.17
N LEU A 10 19.78 -8.89 0.01
CA LEU A 10 19.61 -10.35 -0.08
C LEU A 10 19.80 -10.81 -1.53
N PRO A 11 20.80 -11.69 -1.80
CA PRO A 11 21.09 -12.17 -3.15
C PRO A 11 20.09 -13.26 -3.57
N ILE A 12 18.85 -12.85 -3.93
CA ILE A 12 17.80 -13.74 -4.40
C ILE A 12 17.61 -13.55 -5.90
N SER A 13 17.51 -14.66 -6.64
CA SER A 13 17.29 -14.66 -8.08
C SER A 13 15.84 -14.31 -8.45
N GLY A 14 15.59 -14.00 -9.73
CA GLY A 14 14.25 -13.63 -10.22
C GLY A 14 13.91 -12.17 -9.94
N VAL A 15 14.89 -11.28 -10.07
CA VAL A 15 14.68 -9.82 -9.99
C VAL A 15 13.72 -9.39 -11.11
N PRO A 16 12.66 -8.64 -10.79
CA PRO A 16 11.68 -8.22 -11.77
C PRO A 16 12.25 -7.21 -12.78
N GLU A 17 11.96 -7.41 -14.06
CA GLU A 17 12.16 -6.38 -15.07
C GLU A 17 11.30 -5.17 -14.73
N GLN A 18 11.90 -3.97 -14.79
CA GLN A 18 11.24 -2.71 -14.42
C GLN A 18 10.31 -2.19 -15.53
N HIS A 19 9.68 -3.10 -16.25
CA HIS A 19 8.69 -2.83 -17.29
C HIS A 19 7.29 -3.22 -16.81
N VAL A 20 6.34 -2.28 -16.91
CA VAL A 20 4.97 -2.50 -16.48
C VAL A 20 4.17 -3.17 -17.59
N THR A 21 3.60 -4.32 -17.28
CA THR A 21 2.68 -5.05 -18.14
C THR A 21 1.28 -5.09 -17.53
N THR A 22 0.28 -5.41 -18.33
CA THR A 22 -1.04 -5.76 -17.79
C THR A 22 -0.94 -7.13 -17.14
N GLY A 23 -1.35 -7.25 -15.89
CA GLY A 23 -1.46 -8.52 -15.17
C GLY A 23 -2.58 -9.40 -15.73
N ALA A 24 -2.65 -10.66 -15.28
CA ALA A 24 -3.77 -11.53 -15.57
C ALA A 24 -5.09 -10.88 -15.11
N SER A 25 -6.16 -11.18 -15.84
CA SER A 25 -7.50 -10.74 -15.46
C SER A 25 -7.88 -11.39 -14.14
N ILE A 26 -8.23 -10.57 -13.16
CA ILE A 26 -8.72 -11.05 -11.86
C ILE A 26 -10.23 -10.86 -11.78
N HIS A 27 -10.92 -11.82 -11.19
CA HIS A 27 -12.38 -11.79 -11.02
C HIS A 27 -12.79 -11.56 -9.56
N HIS A 28 -11.84 -11.58 -8.64
CA HIS A 28 -12.10 -11.35 -7.22
C HIS A 28 -11.06 -10.40 -6.63
N VAL A 29 -11.53 -9.59 -5.67
CA VAL A 29 -10.69 -8.79 -4.79
C VAL A 29 -11.12 -8.99 -3.36
N ALA A 30 -10.21 -8.76 -2.40
CA ALA A 30 -10.58 -8.83 -1.00
C ALA A 30 -9.90 -7.74 -0.15
N ILE A 31 -10.56 -7.39 0.95
CA ILE A 31 -9.94 -6.67 2.05
C ILE A 31 -9.53 -7.69 3.11
N VAL A 32 -8.25 -7.68 3.48
CA VAL A 32 -7.68 -8.60 4.46
C VAL A 32 -7.62 -7.93 5.83
N GLY A 33 -8.20 -8.56 6.83
CA GLY A 33 -8.30 -8.00 8.18
C GLY A 33 -6.95 -7.80 8.87
N ASP A 34 -6.02 -8.74 8.68
CA ASP A 34 -4.68 -8.74 9.29
C ASP A 34 -3.79 -7.58 8.83
N ASP A 35 -4.12 -6.93 7.71
CA ASP A 35 -3.37 -5.76 7.22
C ASP A 35 -3.54 -4.55 8.16
N TYR A 36 -4.55 -4.55 9.05
CA TYR A 36 -4.91 -3.41 9.87
C TYR A 36 -4.75 -3.70 11.36
N VAL A 37 -3.63 -3.27 11.91
CA VAL A 37 -3.23 -3.56 13.30
C VAL A 37 -4.26 -3.09 14.32
N GLY A 38 -4.88 -4.05 15.02
CA GLY A 38 -5.81 -3.78 16.12
C GLY A 38 -7.21 -3.35 15.70
N MET A 39 -7.54 -3.33 14.41
CA MET A 39 -8.87 -3.05 13.88
C MET A 39 -9.90 -4.06 14.40
N ARG A 40 -11.12 -3.59 14.65
CA ARG A 40 -12.29 -4.43 14.96
C ARG A 40 -13.46 -4.07 14.05
N PRO A 41 -13.84 -4.95 13.11
CA PRO A 41 -14.85 -4.61 12.12
C PRO A 41 -16.27 -4.56 12.72
N ALA A 42 -17.00 -3.49 12.36
CA ALA A 42 -18.45 -3.42 12.37
C ALA A 42 -18.92 -3.58 10.93
N MET A 43 -19.38 -4.78 10.57
CA MET A 43 -19.83 -5.06 9.21
C MET A 43 -21.06 -4.20 8.85
N LEU A 44 -21.01 -3.62 7.65
CA LEU A 44 -22.11 -2.87 7.02
C LEU A 44 -22.71 -3.66 5.86
N VAL A 45 -22.10 -4.78 5.50
CA VAL A 45 -22.54 -5.68 4.42
C VAL A 45 -22.55 -7.13 4.91
N GLN A 46 -23.27 -7.97 4.19
CA GLN A 46 -23.32 -9.43 4.34
C GLN A 46 -23.02 -10.13 3.02
N GLU A 47 -22.80 -11.43 3.07
CA GLU A 47 -22.66 -12.25 1.87
C GLU A 47 -23.94 -12.19 1.03
N GLY A 48 -23.77 -12.02 -0.29
CA GLY A 48 -24.83 -11.80 -1.25
C GLY A 48 -25.12 -10.32 -1.55
N ASP A 49 -24.64 -9.39 -0.75
CA ASP A 49 -24.88 -7.96 -1.01
C ASP A 49 -24.11 -7.48 -2.24
N ARG A 50 -24.81 -6.70 -3.10
CA ARG A 50 -24.18 -5.94 -4.16
C ARG A 50 -23.55 -4.67 -3.60
N VAL A 51 -22.31 -4.39 -4.05
CA VAL A 51 -21.56 -3.19 -3.64
C VAL A 51 -20.98 -2.49 -4.86
N ILE A 52 -20.78 -1.18 -4.74
CA ILE A 52 -20.10 -0.39 -5.76
C ILE A 52 -18.71 0.04 -5.28
N LYS A 53 -17.78 0.31 -6.19
CA LYS A 53 -16.43 0.77 -5.85
C LYS A 53 -16.49 2.03 -4.98
N GLY A 54 -15.79 2.02 -3.84
CA GLY A 54 -15.81 3.11 -2.86
C GLY A 54 -16.93 3.04 -1.83
N GLN A 55 -17.85 2.07 -1.90
CA GLN A 55 -18.86 1.84 -0.87
C GLN A 55 -18.24 1.22 0.37
N ALA A 56 -18.65 1.68 1.55
CA ALA A 56 -18.19 1.12 2.83
C ALA A 56 -18.66 -0.32 3.03
N LEU A 57 -17.75 -1.21 3.37
CA LEU A 57 -17.98 -2.62 3.70
C LEU A 57 -18.07 -2.83 5.21
N PHE A 58 -17.25 -2.13 5.95
CA PHE A 58 -17.25 -2.14 7.42
C PHE A 58 -16.55 -0.90 7.97
N GLU A 59 -16.79 -0.64 9.24
CA GLU A 59 -16.18 0.44 10.03
C GLU A 59 -15.29 -0.15 11.12
N ASP A 60 -14.25 0.56 11.55
CA ASP A 60 -13.49 0.17 12.73
C ASP A 60 -14.21 0.59 14.02
N LYS A 61 -14.73 -0.35 14.78
CA LYS A 61 -15.38 -0.09 16.09
C LYS A 61 -14.51 0.66 17.10
N LYS A 62 -13.18 0.56 16.96
CA LYS A 62 -12.25 1.23 17.87
C LYS A 62 -11.93 2.65 17.44
N ASN A 63 -12.12 2.95 16.17
CA ASN A 63 -11.88 4.26 15.56
C ASN A 63 -13.11 4.65 14.73
N PRO A 64 -14.21 5.11 15.36
CA PRO A 64 -15.43 5.48 14.67
C PRO A 64 -15.15 6.48 13.51
N GLY A 65 -15.82 6.26 12.38
CA GLY A 65 -15.62 7.04 11.16
C GLY A 65 -14.56 6.47 10.20
N VAL A 66 -13.70 5.54 10.64
CA VAL A 66 -12.74 4.89 9.75
C VAL A 66 -13.45 3.81 8.95
N MET A 67 -13.70 4.10 7.66
CA MET A 67 -14.38 3.20 6.74
C MET A 67 -13.39 2.38 5.92
N PHE A 68 -13.75 1.12 5.67
CA PHE A 68 -13.07 0.20 4.77
C PHE A 68 -13.97 -0.02 3.57
N THR A 69 -13.54 0.41 2.39
CA THR A 69 -14.39 0.52 1.22
C THR A 69 -14.04 -0.51 0.15
N ALA A 70 -15.02 -0.86 -0.67
CA ALA A 70 -14.86 -1.81 -1.77
C ALA A 70 -13.87 -1.29 -2.81
N PRO A 71 -12.82 -2.04 -3.17
CA PRO A 71 -11.86 -1.64 -4.21
C PRO A 71 -12.42 -1.79 -5.63
N ALA A 72 -13.49 -2.57 -5.79
CA ALA A 72 -14.20 -2.79 -7.05
C ALA A 72 -15.71 -2.95 -6.80
N SER A 73 -16.50 -2.80 -7.85
CA SER A 73 -17.93 -3.11 -7.84
C SER A 73 -18.14 -4.60 -8.00
N GLY A 74 -19.22 -5.11 -7.43
CA GLY A 74 -19.54 -6.53 -7.51
C GLY A 74 -20.41 -7.04 -6.38
N THR A 75 -20.35 -8.34 -6.15
CA THR A 75 -21.11 -9.04 -5.11
C THR A 75 -20.17 -9.53 -4.00
N VAL A 76 -20.52 -9.29 -2.76
CA VAL A 76 -19.80 -9.87 -1.59
C VAL A 76 -20.08 -11.37 -1.57
N VAL A 77 -19.08 -12.18 -1.92
CA VAL A 77 -19.27 -13.64 -2.04
C VAL A 77 -18.79 -14.41 -0.81
N ALA A 78 -17.94 -13.81 0.03
CA ALA A 78 -17.51 -14.44 1.27
C ALA A 78 -17.03 -13.42 2.32
N ILE A 79 -17.29 -13.72 3.59
CA ILE A 79 -16.74 -13.03 4.76
C ILE A 79 -16.05 -14.05 5.63
N HIS A 80 -14.75 -14.29 5.36
CA HIS A 80 -13.98 -15.28 6.10
C HIS A 80 -13.64 -14.81 7.50
N ARG A 81 -13.84 -15.69 8.47
CA ARG A 81 -13.51 -15.45 9.87
C ARG A 81 -12.69 -16.60 10.42
N GLY A 82 -11.61 -16.27 11.09
CA GLY A 82 -10.75 -17.23 11.79
C GLY A 82 -11.22 -17.48 13.23
N GLU A 83 -10.29 -17.98 14.04
CA GLU A 83 -10.53 -18.21 15.47
C GLU A 83 -11.03 -16.94 16.15
N ARG A 84 -11.89 -17.13 17.16
CA ARG A 84 -12.54 -16.03 17.92
C ARG A 84 -13.23 -15.00 17.02
N ARG A 85 -13.67 -15.41 15.84
CA ARG A 85 -14.36 -14.59 14.82
C ARG A 85 -13.54 -13.40 14.32
N VAL A 86 -12.20 -13.48 14.37
CA VAL A 86 -11.32 -12.47 13.77
C VAL A 86 -11.58 -12.43 12.25
N LEU A 87 -11.75 -11.24 11.71
CA LEU A 87 -11.93 -11.06 10.27
C LEU A 87 -10.63 -11.45 9.54
N GLN A 88 -10.73 -12.41 8.61
CA GLN A 88 -9.63 -12.79 7.73
C GLN A 88 -9.72 -12.02 6.41
N SER A 89 -10.86 -12.15 5.71
CA SER A 89 -11.08 -11.40 4.46
C SER A 89 -12.55 -11.16 4.18
N VAL A 90 -12.84 -10.05 3.45
CA VAL A 90 -14.12 -9.78 2.80
C VAL A 90 -13.88 -9.85 1.31
N VAL A 91 -14.48 -10.82 0.65
CA VAL A 91 -14.24 -11.15 -0.77
C VAL A 91 -15.37 -10.59 -1.63
N ILE A 92 -15.01 -9.90 -2.69
CA ILE A 92 -15.93 -9.35 -3.68
C ILE A 92 -15.63 -10.01 -5.03
N GLN A 93 -16.64 -10.62 -5.63
CA GLN A 93 -16.62 -11.03 -7.04
C GLN A 93 -16.88 -9.79 -7.87
N ILE A 94 -15.95 -9.46 -8.77
CA ILE A 94 -15.99 -8.22 -9.56
C ILE A 94 -17.06 -8.33 -10.64
N GLU A 95 -18.00 -7.38 -10.63
CA GLU A 95 -19.08 -7.28 -11.60
C GLU A 95 -19.49 -5.82 -11.77
N GLY A 96 -19.50 -5.33 -13.02
CA GLY A 96 -19.84 -3.93 -13.32
C GLY A 96 -18.70 -2.94 -13.02
N ASP A 97 -18.97 -1.68 -13.23
CA ASP A 97 -18.01 -0.59 -13.12
C ASP A 97 -18.56 0.61 -12.33
N GLU A 98 -19.72 0.42 -11.67
CA GLU A 98 -20.36 1.46 -10.88
C GLU A 98 -19.45 1.90 -9.74
N LYS A 99 -19.45 3.18 -9.45
CA LYS A 99 -18.55 3.77 -8.45
C LYS A 99 -19.25 4.85 -7.65
N ARG A 100 -18.84 4.98 -6.41
CA ARG A 100 -19.20 6.14 -5.59
C ARG A 100 -18.37 7.34 -6.06
N GLU A 101 -19.03 8.45 -6.30
CA GLU A 101 -18.40 9.73 -6.59
C GLU A 101 -18.10 10.47 -5.28
N PHE A 102 -16.96 11.14 -5.25
CA PHE A 102 -16.49 11.96 -4.15
C PHE A 102 -16.30 13.41 -4.61
N ALA A 103 -16.08 14.32 -3.69
CA ALA A 103 -15.82 15.71 -4.03
C ALA A 103 -14.57 15.83 -4.92
N ARG A 104 -14.68 16.63 -5.96
CA ARG A 104 -13.61 16.94 -6.91
C ARG A 104 -13.15 18.37 -6.71
N PHE A 105 -11.86 18.60 -6.80
CA PHE A 105 -11.23 19.91 -6.64
C PHE A 105 -10.25 20.18 -7.78
N ASP A 106 -10.11 21.44 -8.15
CA ASP A 106 -9.05 21.84 -9.05
C ASP A 106 -7.69 21.78 -8.33
N ALA A 107 -6.65 21.42 -9.06
CA ALA A 107 -5.31 21.24 -8.47
C ALA A 107 -4.80 22.52 -7.77
N ALA A 108 -5.22 23.70 -8.24
CA ALA A 108 -4.86 24.99 -7.63
C ALA A 108 -5.50 25.19 -6.25
N ASP A 109 -6.67 24.59 -6.00
CA ASP A 109 -7.44 24.79 -4.77
C ASP A 109 -7.03 23.82 -3.65
N LEU A 110 -6.30 22.76 -3.96
CA LEU A 110 -5.92 21.72 -2.99
C LEU A 110 -5.16 22.30 -1.79
N ALA A 111 -4.34 23.32 -2.00
CA ALA A 111 -3.56 23.96 -0.93
C ALA A 111 -4.42 24.81 0.01
N THR A 112 -5.65 25.13 -0.36
CA THR A 112 -6.58 25.96 0.44
C THR A 112 -7.59 25.13 1.22
N LEU A 113 -7.66 23.80 0.97
CA LEU A 113 -8.58 22.91 1.68
C LEU A 113 -8.33 22.93 3.18
N SER A 114 -9.40 22.90 3.95
CA SER A 114 -9.29 22.72 5.40
C SER A 114 -8.84 21.31 5.77
N HIS A 115 -8.23 21.15 6.94
CA HIS A 115 -7.89 19.82 7.49
C HIS A 115 -9.11 18.92 7.53
N ASP A 116 -10.25 19.42 8.01
CA ASP A 116 -11.48 18.63 8.18
C ASP A 116 -12.07 18.18 6.85
N ALA A 117 -12.04 19.00 5.81
CA ALA A 117 -12.49 18.61 4.47
C ALA A 117 -11.63 17.47 3.92
N VAL A 118 -10.31 17.54 4.07
CA VAL A 118 -9.38 16.50 3.64
C VAL A 118 -9.60 15.22 4.44
N GLN A 119 -9.69 15.32 5.77
CA GLN A 119 -9.92 14.17 6.64
C GLN A 119 -11.24 13.48 6.31
N THR A 120 -12.33 14.23 6.16
CA THR A 120 -13.66 13.68 5.83
C THR A 120 -13.63 12.89 4.53
N GLN A 121 -13.08 13.46 3.46
CA GLN A 121 -13.03 12.76 2.17
C GLN A 121 -12.14 11.51 2.22
N LEU A 122 -11.02 11.53 2.93
CA LEU A 122 -10.17 10.36 3.11
C LEU A 122 -10.86 9.27 3.94
N LEU A 123 -11.63 9.63 4.96
CA LEU A 123 -12.41 8.70 5.76
C LEU A 123 -13.52 8.05 4.92
N GLU A 124 -14.32 8.85 4.22
CA GLU A 124 -15.44 8.39 3.41
C GLU A 124 -15.01 7.50 2.24
N SER A 125 -13.87 7.80 1.62
CA SER A 125 -13.33 7.01 0.51
C SER A 125 -12.60 5.74 0.95
N GLY A 126 -12.32 5.60 2.25
CA GLY A 126 -11.50 4.53 2.79
C GLY A 126 -9.99 4.74 2.63
N LEU A 127 -9.53 5.81 1.93
CA LEU A 127 -8.10 6.08 1.77
C LEU A 127 -7.42 6.54 3.07
N TRP A 128 -8.18 6.90 4.11
CA TRP A 128 -7.63 7.12 5.43
C TRP A 128 -6.84 5.89 5.94
N THR A 129 -7.27 4.69 5.58
CA THR A 129 -6.61 3.44 5.94
C THR A 129 -5.24 3.23 5.27
N ALA A 130 -4.86 4.07 4.30
CA ALA A 130 -3.52 4.10 3.73
C ALA A 130 -2.47 4.64 4.71
N LEU A 131 -2.89 5.51 5.62
CA LEU A 131 -2.04 6.13 6.62
C LEU A 131 -1.77 5.14 7.77
N ARG A 132 -0.52 5.07 8.18
CA ARG A 132 -0.09 4.29 9.35
C ARG A 132 0.71 5.15 10.31
N THR A 133 0.43 5.00 11.59
CA THR A 133 1.13 5.72 12.66
C THR A 133 2.49 5.11 12.96
N ARG A 134 3.41 5.91 13.44
CA ARG A 134 4.59 5.46 14.18
C ARG A 134 4.67 6.25 15.48
N PRO A 135 4.81 5.58 16.61
CA PRO A 135 4.91 4.13 16.82
C PRO A 135 3.60 3.36 16.51
N TYR A 136 3.68 2.01 16.56
CA TYR A 136 2.59 1.02 16.56
C TYR A 136 1.97 0.65 15.20
N SER A 137 2.20 1.37 14.11
CA SER A 137 1.73 1.04 12.74
C SER A 137 0.20 0.84 12.63
N LYS A 138 -0.58 1.57 13.42
CA LYS A 138 -2.05 1.55 13.38
C LYS A 138 -2.58 2.59 12.40
N THR A 139 -3.82 2.40 11.95
CA THR A 139 -4.56 3.49 11.28
C THR A 139 -4.71 4.66 12.26
N PRO A 140 -4.45 5.90 11.83
CA PRO A 140 -4.60 7.06 12.71
C PRO A 140 -6.03 7.22 13.22
N VAL A 141 -6.18 7.63 14.48
CA VAL A 141 -7.48 8.00 15.05
C VAL A 141 -7.94 9.31 14.40
N PRO A 142 -9.17 9.40 13.86
CA PRO A 142 -9.69 10.65 13.31
C PRO A 142 -9.60 11.80 14.33
N GLY A 143 -9.28 13.00 13.84
CA GLY A 143 -9.06 14.19 14.69
C GLY A 143 -7.66 14.28 15.31
N THR A 144 -6.79 13.26 15.14
CA THR A 144 -5.38 13.39 15.54
C THR A 144 -4.54 14.01 14.43
N VAL A 145 -3.46 14.69 14.84
CA VAL A 145 -2.56 15.41 13.92
C VAL A 145 -1.13 14.89 14.15
N PRO A 146 -0.43 14.42 13.11
CA PRO A 146 0.95 13.94 13.23
C PRO A 146 1.95 15.11 13.27
N ALA A 147 3.10 14.89 13.91
CA ALA A 147 4.21 15.85 13.86
C ALA A 147 4.81 15.99 12.45
N ALA A 148 4.78 14.91 11.67
CA ALA A 148 5.20 14.88 10.27
C ALA A 148 4.56 13.70 9.54
N ILE A 149 4.58 13.74 8.19
CA ILE A 149 4.16 12.63 7.34
C ILE A 149 5.33 12.19 6.47
N PHE A 150 5.54 10.87 6.39
CA PHE A 150 6.61 10.27 5.60
C PHE A 150 6.03 9.53 4.39
N VAL A 151 6.57 9.84 3.21
CA VAL A 151 6.26 9.18 1.95
C VAL A 151 7.45 8.34 1.53
N THR A 152 7.28 7.02 1.42
CA THR A 152 8.33 6.14 0.92
C THR A 152 8.33 6.14 -0.61
N ALA A 153 9.33 6.79 -1.21
CA ALA A 153 9.60 6.85 -2.65
C ALA A 153 10.95 6.19 -3.00
N ILE A 154 11.40 5.31 -2.15
CA ILE A 154 12.50 4.36 -2.32
C ILE A 154 12.07 3.03 -1.71
N ASP A 155 12.44 1.93 -2.34
CA ASP A 155 12.24 0.59 -1.80
C ASP A 155 13.55 -0.20 -1.97
N THR A 156 14.06 -0.77 -0.88
CA THR A 156 15.25 -1.63 -0.86
C THR A 156 14.90 -3.07 -0.45
N ASN A 157 13.62 -3.43 -0.44
CA ASN A 157 13.24 -4.84 -0.28
C ASN A 157 13.77 -5.64 -1.48
N PRO A 158 14.22 -6.88 -1.26
CA PRO A 158 14.57 -7.77 -2.37
C PRO A 158 13.38 -7.92 -3.32
N LEU A 159 13.63 -7.91 -4.63
CA LEU A 159 12.62 -8.09 -5.69
C LEU A 159 11.59 -6.96 -5.79
N SER A 160 11.87 -5.78 -5.27
CA SER A 160 10.95 -4.64 -5.34
C SER A 160 11.00 -3.92 -6.69
N ALA A 161 9.94 -3.15 -6.97
CA ALA A 161 9.94 -2.18 -8.07
C ALA A 161 10.76 -0.95 -7.69
N ASP A 162 11.35 -0.28 -8.70
CA ASP A 162 11.86 1.09 -8.54
C ASP A 162 10.68 2.07 -8.52
N PRO A 163 10.45 2.79 -7.42
CA PRO A 163 9.36 3.75 -7.34
C PRO A 163 9.47 4.94 -8.29
N GLN A 164 10.70 5.36 -8.65
CA GLN A 164 10.92 6.61 -9.35
C GLN A 164 10.25 6.67 -10.73
N PRO A 165 10.41 5.69 -11.65
CA PRO A 165 9.73 5.71 -12.95
C PRO A 165 8.20 5.71 -12.79
N LEU A 166 7.67 4.99 -11.82
CA LEU A 166 6.23 4.89 -11.56
C LEU A 166 5.65 6.22 -11.06
N ILE A 167 6.38 6.92 -10.19
CA ILE A 167 5.99 8.26 -9.72
C ILE A 167 6.05 9.26 -10.86
N LEU A 168 7.10 9.23 -11.69
CA LEU A 168 7.25 10.16 -12.81
C LEU A 168 6.14 9.98 -13.85
N ALA A 169 5.68 8.76 -14.09
CA ALA A 169 4.55 8.48 -14.97
C ALA A 169 3.22 9.09 -14.46
N GLU A 170 3.07 9.24 -13.14
CA GLU A 170 1.88 9.76 -12.49
C GLU A 170 2.17 11.09 -11.73
N ARG A 171 3.13 11.86 -12.22
CA ARG A 171 3.69 13.02 -11.54
C ARG A 171 2.64 14.01 -11.05
N LYS A 172 1.66 14.34 -11.90
CA LYS A 172 0.58 15.30 -11.54
C LYS A 172 -0.24 14.80 -10.34
N ALA A 173 -0.62 13.54 -10.34
CA ALA A 173 -1.38 12.95 -9.25
C ALA A 173 -0.54 12.84 -7.98
N PHE A 174 0.75 12.52 -8.09
CA PHE A 174 1.66 12.47 -6.96
C PHE A 174 1.83 13.85 -6.30
N ASP A 175 2.05 14.91 -7.09
CA ASP A 175 2.19 16.27 -6.59
C ASP A 175 0.88 16.78 -5.94
N ALA A 176 -0.27 16.46 -6.52
CA ALA A 176 -1.58 16.74 -5.94
C ALA A 176 -1.75 16.02 -4.58
N GLY A 177 -1.40 14.74 -4.51
CA GLY A 177 -1.43 13.98 -3.27
C GLY A 177 -0.52 14.54 -2.19
N LEU A 178 0.69 14.97 -2.54
CA LEU A 178 1.59 15.65 -1.60
C LEU A 178 0.97 16.94 -1.06
N THR A 179 0.32 17.73 -1.93
CA THR A 179 -0.37 18.96 -1.53
C THR A 179 -1.50 18.65 -0.53
N VAL A 180 -2.31 17.63 -0.80
CA VAL A 180 -3.36 17.18 0.13
C VAL A 180 -2.78 16.77 1.48
N LEU A 181 -1.67 16.01 1.50
CA LEU A 181 -1.02 15.57 2.74
C LEU A 181 -0.52 16.74 3.59
N THR A 182 -0.13 17.86 2.99
CA THR A 182 0.27 19.06 3.77
C THR A 182 -0.88 19.63 4.61
N ARG A 183 -2.13 19.31 4.27
CA ARG A 183 -3.30 19.77 5.03
C ARG A 183 -3.55 18.96 6.30
N LEU A 184 -2.90 17.78 6.43
CA LEU A 184 -3.07 16.87 7.57
C LEU A 184 -2.04 17.07 8.69
N THR A 185 -1.00 17.88 8.48
CA THR A 185 0.06 18.11 9.48
C THR A 185 0.54 19.55 9.45
N PRO A 186 0.86 20.17 10.59
CA PRO A 186 1.58 21.44 10.61
C PRO A 186 3.08 21.26 10.34
N GLY A 187 3.58 20.04 10.43
CA GLY A 187 4.99 19.69 10.22
C GLY A 187 5.35 19.45 8.76
N LYS A 188 6.46 18.77 8.52
CA LYS A 188 6.94 18.44 7.18
C LYS A 188 6.25 17.21 6.59
N VAL A 189 6.09 17.20 5.27
CA VAL A 189 5.84 16.01 4.47
C VAL A 189 7.17 15.59 3.86
N HIS A 190 7.78 14.54 4.42
CA HIS A 190 9.08 14.03 3.99
C HIS A 190 8.90 13.02 2.86
N VAL A 191 9.33 13.35 1.65
CA VAL A 191 9.45 12.41 0.53
C VAL A 191 10.84 11.81 0.56
N CYS A 192 10.95 10.52 0.87
CA CYS A 192 12.21 9.80 0.96
C CYS A 192 12.45 9.04 -0.34
N GLN A 193 13.46 9.47 -1.12
CA GLN A 193 13.81 8.92 -2.42
C GLN A 193 15.22 8.33 -2.44
N ALA A 194 15.55 7.55 -3.47
CA ALA A 194 16.90 7.06 -3.69
C ALA A 194 17.86 8.22 -4.01
N SER A 195 19.15 8.03 -3.73
CA SER A 195 20.19 9.01 -4.06
C SER A 195 20.23 9.28 -5.56
N GLY A 196 20.31 10.56 -5.92
CA GLY A 196 20.22 11.01 -7.31
C GLY A 196 18.79 10.98 -7.88
N GLY A 197 17.79 10.79 -7.03
CA GLY A 197 16.38 10.77 -7.43
C GLY A 197 15.93 12.10 -8.05
N LYS A 198 15.00 12.01 -9.02
CA LYS A 198 14.52 13.15 -9.81
C LYS A 198 13.14 13.66 -9.38
N LEU A 199 12.69 13.28 -8.19
CA LEU A 199 11.34 13.65 -7.73
C LEU A 199 11.26 15.10 -7.24
N GLY A 200 12.37 15.69 -6.85
CA GLY A 200 12.48 17.09 -6.46
C GLY A 200 13.89 17.41 -6.00
N GLY A 201 14.35 18.66 -6.19
CA GLY A 201 15.70 19.09 -5.85
C GLY A 201 15.78 20.02 -4.65
N HIS A 202 14.71 20.71 -4.33
CA HIS A 202 14.68 21.68 -3.24
C HIS A 202 13.38 21.55 -2.43
N PRO A 203 13.44 21.76 -1.11
CA PRO A 203 12.25 21.83 -0.27
C PRO A 203 11.31 22.93 -0.82
N GLN A 204 10.08 22.55 -1.17
CA GLN A 204 9.05 23.50 -1.54
C GLN A 204 8.09 23.64 -0.34
N GLY A 205 8.26 24.71 0.41
CA GLY A 205 7.41 24.99 1.56
C GLY A 205 7.48 23.86 2.60
N GLN A 206 6.35 23.16 2.78
CA GLN A 206 6.18 22.09 3.77
C GLN A 206 6.67 20.71 3.28
N VAL A 207 6.77 20.49 1.96
CA VAL A 207 7.27 19.23 1.37
C VAL A 207 8.79 19.26 1.32
N ALA A 208 9.44 18.22 1.86
CA ALA A 208 10.88 18.07 1.90
C ALA A 208 11.32 16.76 1.24
N PHE A 209 12.15 16.87 0.19
CA PHE A 209 12.74 15.71 -0.49
C PHE A 209 14.05 15.32 0.18
N ASN A 210 14.15 14.06 0.59
CA ASN A 210 15.29 13.52 1.31
C ASN A 210 15.85 12.31 0.56
N GLU A 211 17.16 12.26 0.41
CA GLU A 211 17.84 11.17 -0.28
C GLU A 211 18.44 10.17 0.70
N PHE A 212 18.19 8.90 0.41
CA PHE A 212 18.74 7.75 1.11
C PHE A 212 19.50 6.84 0.14
N ALA A 213 20.63 6.32 0.60
CA ALA A 213 21.49 5.40 -0.15
C ALA A 213 22.01 4.28 0.76
N GLY A 214 22.37 3.16 0.14
CA GLY A 214 22.94 2.00 0.83
C GLY A 214 22.06 0.77 0.73
N PRO A 215 22.48 -0.34 1.34
CA PRO A 215 21.74 -1.60 1.33
C PRO A 215 20.44 -1.51 2.14
N HIS A 216 19.58 -2.52 1.99
CA HIS A 216 18.46 -2.69 2.91
C HIS A 216 18.97 -2.66 4.37
N PRO A 217 18.41 -1.82 5.28
CA PRO A 217 17.07 -1.22 5.26
C PRO A 217 17.01 0.26 4.82
N ALA A 218 17.83 0.73 3.88
CA ALA A 218 17.84 2.14 3.46
C ALA A 218 16.48 2.64 2.96
N GLY A 219 15.66 1.77 2.38
CA GLY A 219 14.31 2.08 1.87
C GLY A 219 13.18 1.90 2.89
N LEU A 220 13.46 1.50 4.12
CA LEU A 220 12.43 1.33 5.14
C LEU A 220 12.06 2.66 5.80
N VAL A 221 10.76 2.88 5.97
CA VAL A 221 10.25 4.09 6.63
C VAL A 221 10.77 4.26 8.06
N GLY A 222 11.01 3.17 8.78
CA GLY A 222 11.60 3.22 10.12
C GLY A 222 13.01 3.85 10.12
N THR A 223 13.81 3.55 9.09
CA THR A 223 15.12 4.18 8.87
C THR A 223 14.95 5.67 8.59
N HIS A 224 14.03 6.04 7.71
CA HIS A 224 13.77 7.44 7.37
C HIS A 224 13.36 8.25 8.58
N ILE A 225 12.42 7.75 9.38
CA ILE A 225 11.93 8.38 10.60
C ILE A 225 13.08 8.55 11.61
N HIS A 226 13.90 7.50 11.80
CA HIS A 226 15.01 7.55 12.74
C HIS A 226 15.98 8.70 12.44
N PHE A 227 16.32 8.91 11.16
CA PHE A 227 17.29 9.91 10.77
C PHE A 227 16.74 11.33 10.62
N LEU A 228 15.45 11.46 10.26
CA LEU A 228 14.86 12.77 9.95
C LEU A 228 14.08 13.35 11.13
N GLU A 229 13.22 12.53 11.74
CA GLU A 229 12.30 13.00 12.77
C GLU A 229 11.87 11.86 13.71
N PRO A 230 12.76 11.46 14.63
CA PRO A 230 12.50 10.34 15.52
C PRO A 230 11.23 10.50 16.35
N VAL A 231 10.50 9.39 16.48
CA VAL A 231 9.28 9.29 17.29
C VAL A 231 9.58 9.05 18.77
N SER A 232 8.60 9.32 19.61
CA SER A 232 8.62 9.03 21.04
C SER A 232 7.23 8.58 21.51
N LEU A 233 7.04 8.37 22.80
CA LEU A 233 5.72 8.08 23.36
C LEU A 233 4.73 9.26 23.20
N THR A 234 5.23 10.48 23.07
CA THR A 234 4.43 11.71 22.94
C THR A 234 4.50 12.34 21.54
N LYS A 235 5.40 11.85 20.67
CA LYS A 235 5.57 12.34 19.31
C LYS A 235 5.24 11.25 18.30
N GLN A 236 4.13 11.43 17.60
CA GLN A 236 3.66 10.53 16.56
C GLN A 236 3.90 11.13 15.17
N VAL A 237 4.31 10.30 14.22
CA VAL A 237 4.35 10.62 12.80
C VAL A 237 3.50 9.61 12.03
N TRP A 238 3.06 9.98 10.82
CA TRP A 238 2.37 9.07 9.92
C TRP A 238 3.21 8.73 8.72
N HIS A 239 2.87 7.65 8.05
CA HIS A 239 3.54 7.27 6.81
C HIS A 239 2.62 6.53 5.86
N LEU A 240 2.95 6.61 4.57
CA LEU A 240 2.32 5.87 3.49
C LEU A 240 3.30 5.66 2.35
N ASN A 241 2.96 4.78 1.40
CA ASN A 241 3.76 4.56 0.20
C ASN A 241 3.39 5.55 -0.93
N TYR A 242 4.24 5.63 -1.95
CA TYR A 242 4.07 6.54 -3.09
C TYR A 242 2.80 6.28 -3.92
N GLN A 243 2.34 5.02 -4.05
CA GLN A 243 1.13 4.71 -4.82
C GLN A 243 -0.13 5.17 -4.08
N ASP A 244 -0.11 5.15 -2.76
CA ASP A 244 -1.20 5.71 -1.97
C ASP A 244 -1.24 7.24 -2.07
N VAL A 245 -0.09 7.92 -2.18
CA VAL A 245 -0.06 9.37 -2.48
C VAL A 245 -0.67 9.66 -3.84
N ILE A 246 -0.33 8.88 -4.87
CA ILE A 246 -0.93 8.98 -6.21
C ILE A 246 -2.46 8.77 -6.14
N ALA A 247 -2.90 7.75 -5.40
CA ALA A 247 -4.32 7.45 -5.23
C ALA A 247 -5.08 8.59 -4.53
N ILE A 248 -4.48 9.21 -3.50
CA ILE A 248 -5.02 10.39 -2.84
C ILE A 248 -5.11 11.56 -3.83
N GLY A 249 -4.06 11.83 -4.60
CA GLY A 249 -4.09 12.87 -5.61
C GLY A 249 -5.18 12.67 -6.65
N LYS A 250 -5.33 11.44 -7.17
CA LYS A 250 -6.41 11.07 -8.10
C LYS A 250 -7.79 11.27 -7.45
N LEU A 251 -7.99 10.81 -6.21
CA LEU A 251 -9.26 10.99 -5.51
C LEU A 251 -9.67 12.47 -5.47
N PHE A 252 -8.79 13.36 -5.06
CA PHE A 252 -9.11 14.78 -4.91
C PHE A 252 -9.26 15.51 -6.23
N THR A 253 -8.56 15.10 -7.29
CA THR A 253 -8.61 15.77 -8.60
C THR A 253 -9.67 15.20 -9.54
N THR A 254 -10.08 13.94 -9.36
CA THR A 254 -11.07 13.29 -10.23
C THR A 254 -12.39 12.98 -9.55
N GLY A 255 -12.42 12.94 -8.22
CA GLY A 255 -13.57 12.48 -7.43
C GLY A 255 -13.73 10.95 -7.43
N GLU A 256 -12.74 10.19 -7.89
CA GLU A 256 -12.82 8.74 -8.01
C GLU A 256 -11.79 8.01 -7.15
N LEU A 257 -12.22 6.91 -6.50
CA LEU A 257 -11.31 6.03 -5.78
C LEU A 257 -10.41 5.28 -6.77
N CYS A 258 -9.09 5.49 -6.68
CA CYS A 258 -8.11 4.73 -7.44
C CYS A 258 -7.68 3.46 -6.66
N ALA A 259 -8.17 2.31 -7.10
CA ALA A 259 -7.82 1.01 -6.53
C ALA A 259 -6.72 0.28 -7.31
N GLU A 260 -6.24 0.85 -8.42
CA GLU A 260 -5.17 0.28 -9.23
C GLU A 260 -3.85 0.24 -8.45
N ARG A 261 -3.07 -0.81 -8.67
CA ARG A 261 -1.72 -1.01 -8.15
C ARG A 261 -0.79 -1.54 -9.21
N ILE A 262 0.46 -1.06 -9.17
CA ILE A 262 1.57 -1.68 -9.90
C ILE A 262 2.40 -2.43 -8.88
N ILE A 263 2.53 -3.73 -9.05
CA ILE A 263 3.30 -4.59 -8.15
C ILE A 263 4.40 -5.32 -8.90
N ALA A 264 5.47 -5.66 -8.19
CA ALA A 264 6.52 -6.52 -8.70
C ALA A 264 6.15 -7.99 -8.46
N ILE A 265 6.19 -8.82 -9.50
CA ILE A 265 6.20 -10.28 -9.36
C ILE A 265 7.64 -10.71 -9.53
N GLY A 266 8.22 -11.37 -8.53
CA GLY A 266 9.62 -11.78 -8.56
C GLY A 266 9.89 -13.03 -7.73
N GLY A 267 11.14 -13.49 -7.81
CA GLY A 267 11.62 -14.65 -7.09
C GLY A 267 12.04 -15.80 -7.98
N PRO A 268 12.80 -16.78 -7.45
CA PRO A 268 13.38 -17.87 -8.23
C PRO A 268 12.33 -18.76 -8.91
N GLN A 269 11.11 -18.79 -8.40
CA GLN A 269 10.01 -19.59 -8.94
C GLN A 269 9.03 -18.80 -9.81
N ALA A 270 9.22 -17.51 -10.00
CA ALA A 270 8.47 -16.77 -11.01
C ALA A 270 8.98 -17.13 -12.41
N THR A 271 8.06 -17.39 -13.37
CA THR A 271 8.42 -17.70 -14.76
C THR A 271 8.90 -16.47 -15.51
N GLN A 272 8.24 -15.33 -15.29
CA GLN A 272 8.53 -14.04 -15.92
C GLN A 272 8.52 -12.92 -14.88
N PRO A 273 9.62 -12.74 -14.13
CA PRO A 273 9.71 -11.65 -13.15
C PRO A 273 9.56 -10.28 -13.81
N ARG A 274 8.54 -9.50 -13.43
CA ARG A 274 8.23 -8.20 -14.00
C ARG A 274 7.29 -7.38 -13.13
N LEU A 275 7.02 -6.14 -13.55
CA LEU A 275 5.97 -5.33 -12.94
C LEU A 275 4.64 -5.57 -13.63
N VAL A 276 3.59 -5.73 -12.83
CA VAL A 276 2.23 -5.92 -13.35
C VAL A 276 1.26 -4.91 -12.76
N ARG A 277 0.31 -4.49 -13.59
CA ARG A 277 -0.83 -3.67 -13.19
C ARG A 277 -1.96 -4.59 -12.71
N THR A 278 -2.48 -4.31 -11.52
CA THR A 278 -3.56 -5.08 -10.89
C THR A 278 -4.40 -4.18 -9.98
N LEU A 279 -5.20 -4.75 -9.10
CA LEU A 279 -6.05 -4.03 -8.14
C LEU A 279 -5.62 -4.28 -6.69
N LEU A 280 -5.99 -3.35 -5.81
CA LEU A 280 -5.94 -3.58 -4.36
C LEU A 280 -6.71 -4.84 -3.99
N GLY A 281 -6.09 -5.70 -3.17
CA GLY A 281 -6.70 -6.94 -2.73
C GLY A 281 -6.87 -7.99 -3.82
N ALA A 282 -6.14 -7.91 -4.94
CA ALA A 282 -6.19 -8.87 -6.04
C ALA A 282 -6.04 -10.31 -5.57
N ASP A 283 -6.81 -11.21 -6.17
CA ASP A 283 -6.64 -12.66 -6.00
C ASP A 283 -5.28 -13.10 -6.55
N LEU A 284 -4.38 -13.50 -5.66
CA LEU A 284 -3.03 -13.92 -6.03
C LEU A 284 -3.00 -15.30 -6.71
N THR A 285 -4.00 -16.14 -6.49
CA THR A 285 -4.12 -17.42 -7.19
C THR A 285 -4.41 -17.18 -8.66
N ALA A 286 -5.36 -16.32 -8.97
CA ALA A 286 -5.70 -15.95 -10.34
C ALA A 286 -4.57 -15.14 -11.00
N LEU A 287 -3.99 -14.17 -10.27
CA LEU A 287 -2.93 -13.31 -10.79
C LEU A 287 -1.66 -14.11 -11.19
N LEU A 288 -1.36 -15.19 -10.47
CA LEU A 288 -0.18 -16.03 -10.69
C LEU A 288 -0.47 -17.31 -11.46
N ALA A 289 -1.67 -17.47 -12.01
CA ALA A 289 -2.01 -18.64 -12.84
C ALA A 289 -1.08 -18.71 -14.06
N GLY A 290 -0.28 -19.79 -14.18
CA GLY A 290 0.72 -19.94 -15.23
C GLY A 290 2.00 -19.09 -15.06
N GLU A 291 2.11 -18.32 -13.99
CA GLU A 291 3.26 -17.43 -13.72
C GLU A 291 4.32 -18.08 -12.79
N THR A 292 4.11 -19.32 -12.37
CA THR A 292 5.04 -20.04 -11.49
C THR A 292 5.64 -21.24 -12.18
N LYS A 293 6.91 -21.55 -11.89
CA LYS A 293 7.57 -22.78 -12.31
C LYS A 293 6.96 -23.99 -11.60
N GLU A 294 7.26 -25.19 -12.13
CA GLU A 294 6.88 -26.45 -11.50
C GLU A 294 7.48 -26.59 -10.09
N GLY A 295 6.76 -27.26 -9.20
CA GLY A 295 7.17 -27.54 -7.84
C GLY A 295 6.17 -27.03 -6.79
N GLU A 296 6.45 -27.34 -5.52
CA GLU A 296 5.67 -26.82 -4.41
C GLU A 296 6.14 -25.39 -4.12
N ASN A 297 5.35 -24.41 -4.56
CA ASN A 297 5.69 -23.01 -4.47
C ASN A 297 5.03 -22.34 -3.25
N ARG A 298 5.79 -21.52 -2.55
CA ARG A 298 5.31 -20.58 -1.55
C ARG A 298 5.09 -19.23 -2.20
N ILE A 299 3.85 -18.80 -2.26
CA ILE A 299 3.47 -17.45 -2.70
C ILE A 299 3.45 -16.53 -1.47
N ILE A 300 4.20 -15.45 -1.54
CA ILE A 300 4.30 -14.46 -0.48
C ILE A 300 3.73 -13.15 -1.01
N SER A 301 2.61 -12.70 -0.43
CA SER A 301 2.16 -11.32 -0.61
C SER A 301 3.12 -10.40 0.13
N GLY A 302 3.88 -9.58 -0.60
CA GLY A 302 4.94 -8.74 -0.07
C GLY A 302 6.35 -9.32 -0.26
N SER A 303 7.31 -8.71 0.44
CA SER A 303 8.72 -9.10 0.42
C SER A 303 8.95 -10.44 1.14
N VAL A 304 9.98 -11.18 0.71
CA VAL A 304 10.47 -12.36 1.45
C VAL A 304 10.90 -12.04 2.89
N LEU A 305 11.18 -10.78 3.20
CA LEU A 305 11.60 -10.34 4.54
C LEU A 305 10.44 -10.03 5.49
N SER A 306 9.29 -9.60 4.96
CA SER A 306 8.19 -9.07 5.78
C SER A 306 6.80 -9.37 5.24
N GLY A 307 6.70 -10.11 4.14
CA GLY A 307 5.42 -10.49 3.54
C GLY A 307 4.69 -11.59 4.29
N ARG A 308 3.51 -11.91 3.80
CA ARG A 308 2.62 -12.92 4.35
C ARG A 308 2.46 -14.07 3.36
N HIS A 309 2.46 -15.32 3.84
CA HIS A 309 2.09 -16.47 3.01
C HIS A 309 0.65 -16.31 2.50
N ALA A 310 0.49 -16.27 1.20
CA ALA A 310 -0.80 -16.12 0.54
C ALA A 310 -1.43 -17.49 0.32
N THR A 311 -2.32 -17.88 1.23
CA THR A 311 -2.98 -19.20 1.18
C THR A 311 -4.40 -19.14 1.74
N GLY A 312 -5.33 -19.93 1.20
CA GLY A 312 -6.72 -20.00 1.66
C GLY A 312 -7.39 -18.62 1.76
N PRO A 313 -8.05 -18.31 2.89
CA PRO A 313 -8.71 -17.01 3.10
C PRO A 313 -7.79 -15.78 3.03
N MET A 314 -6.47 -16.00 3.00
CA MET A 314 -5.44 -14.96 2.96
C MET A 314 -4.70 -14.90 1.61
N ALA A 315 -5.19 -15.58 0.56
CA ALA A 315 -4.57 -15.63 -0.76
C ALA A 315 -4.75 -14.35 -1.59
N TRP A 316 -4.69 -13.19 -0.94
CA TRP A 316 -4.94 -11.89 -1.51
C TRP A 316 -3.74 -10.96 -1.40
N LEU A 317 -3.61 -10.03 -2.35
CA LEU A 317 -2.62 -8.96 -2.27
C LEU A 317 -2.88 -8.11 -1.02
N GLY A 318 -1.91 -8.07 -0.12
CA GLY A 318 -2.01 -7.26 1.11
C GLY A 318 -2.08 -5.76 0.81
N ARG A 319 -2.81 -5.02 1.65
CA ARG A 319 -3.07 -3.58 1.50
C ARG A 319 -1.80 -2.75 1.29
N PHE A 320 -0.73 -3.12 1.95
CA PHE A 320 0.53 -2.38 1.97
C PHE A 320 1.63 -3.05 1.15
N HIS A 321 1.33 -4.13 0.45
CA HIS A 321 2.28 -4.88 -0.33
C HIS A 321 2.33 -4.37 -1.77
N LEU A 322 3.54 -4.07 -2.25
CA LEU A 322 3.81 -3.60 -3.61
C LEU A 322 4.59 -4.64 -4.43
N GLN A 323 4.66 -5.87 -3.93
CA GLN A 323 5.28 -7.00 -4.59
C GLN A 323 4.66 -8.33 -4.16
N VAL A 324 4.88 -9.34 -5.00
CA VAL A 324 4.63 -10.76 -4.69
C VAL A 324 5.92 -11.51 -4.95
N SER A 325 6.36 -12.27 -3.95
CA SER A 325 7.57 -13.08 -4.04
C SER A 325 7.19 -14.56 -4.16
N VAL A 326 7.76 -15.26 -5.15
CA VAL A 326 7.50 -16.68 -5.41
C VAL A 326 8.78 -17.47 -5.18
N VAL A 327 8.76 -18.35 -4.19
CA VAL A 327 9.90 -19.19 -3.80
C VAL A 327 9.46 -20.66 -3.67
N LEU A 328 10.40 -21.59 -3.69
CA LEU A 328 10.08 -22.97 -3.30
C LEU A 328 9.69 -23.04 -1.83
N GLU A 329 8.79 -23.96 -1.48
CA GLU A 329 8.40 -24.20 -0.08
C GLU A 329 9.58 -24.67 0.80
N GLY A 330 10.62 -25.26 0.20
CA GLY A 330 11.87 -25.58 0.89
C GLY A 330 11.70 -26.70 1.93
N ARG A 331 11.01 -27.79 1.59
CA ARG A 331 10.85 -28.94 2.49
C ARG A 331 12.09 -29.81 2.61
N GLU A 332 13.00 -29.74 1.64
CA GLU A 332 14.26 -30.47 1.65
C GLU A 332 15.29 -29.73 2.52
N LYS A 333 15.94 -30.48 3.40
CA LYS A 333 17.03 -29.94 4.20
C LYS A 333 18.35 -30.17 3.46
N GLU A 334 19.00 -29.08 3.08
CA GLU A 334 20.37 -29.16 2.55
C GLU A 334 21.35 -29.49 3.67
N LEU A 335 22.21 -30.48 3.45
CA LEU A 335 23.29 -30.82 4.37
C LEU A 335 24.34 -29.69 4.31
N PHE A 336 24.64 -29.06 5.45
CA PHE A 336 25.52 -27.86 5.55
C PHE A 336 25.01 -26.63 4.77
N GLY A 337 23.71 -26.43 4.66
CA GLY A 337 23.08 -25.30 3.97
C GLY A 337 23.15 -23.92 4.69
N TRP A 338 24.08 -23.77 5.68
CA TRP A 338 24.28 -22.51 6.40
C TRP A 338 25.59 -21.80 6.05
#